data_52b83edee04eab01865de6bbc344066b
#
_entry.id   52b83edee04eab01865de6bbc344066b
#
_cell.length_a   1.000
_cell.length_b   1.000
_cell.length_c   1.000
_cell.angle_alpha   90.00
_cell.angle_beta   90.00
_cell.angle_gamma   90.00
#
_symmetry.space_group_name_H-M   'P 1'
#
loop_
_entity.id
_entity.type
_entity.pdbx_description
1 polymer ?
#
loop_
_entity_poly.entity_id
_entity_poly.type
_entity_poly.pdbx_seq_one_letter_code
_entity_poly.pdbx_strand_id
1 'polypeptide(L)'
;MELQPLAEIRSFGQGGVDASVMGLGPVPAIDNALKKAKLDIKDIDLFEINEAFAAQAIGVLKSISENHSVSIDWLNQRTNVNGGAIALGHPLGASGSRIVVSLLYQMI
;
A
#
# COMPACT_ATOMS: atom_id res chain seq x y z
N MET A 1 2.83 -16.15 -29.50
CA MET A 1 3.80 -15.62 -28.51
C MET A 1 3.29 -16.12 -27.17
N GLU A 2 4.00 -17.02 -26.50
CA GLU A 2 3.67 -17.45 -25.14
C GLU A 2 4.21 -16.39 -24.20
N LEU A 3 3.32 -15.62 -23.59
CA LEU A 3 3.66 -14.64 -22.56
C LEU A 3 3.51 -15.30 -21.18
N GLN A 4 4.54 -15.21 -20.38
CA GLN A 4 4.45 -15.60 -18.97
C GLN A 4 4.08 -14.37 -18.14
N PRO A 5 3.01 -14.42 -17.32
CA PRO A 5 2.68 -13.33 -16.42
C PRO A 5 3.76 -13.20 -15.34
N LEU A 6 4.11 -11.96 -14.98
CA LEU A 6 5.08 -11.68 -13.91
C LEU A 6 4.41 -11.75 -12.52
N ALA A 7 3.12 -11.46 -12.44
CA ALA A 7 2.36 -11.50 -11.19
C ALA A 7 0.87 -11.68 -11.47
N GLU A 8 0.13 -12.05 -10.43
CA GLU A 8 -1.33 -12.14 -10.42
C GLU A 8 -1.90 -11.06 -9.49
N ILE A 9 -2.91 -10.31 -9.96
CA ILE A 9 -3.67 -9.39 -9.11
C ILE A 9 -4.75 -10.19 -8.39
N ARG A 10 -4.57 -10.45 -7.10
CA ARG A 10 -5.47 -11.26 -6.28
C ARG A 10 -6.77 -10.54 -5.92
N SER A 11 -6.70 -9.25 -5.67
CA SER A 11 -7.87 -8.43 -5.33
C SER A 11 -7.61 -6.95 -5.54
N PHE A 12 -8.67 -6.16 -5.43
CA PHE A 12 -8.58 -4.71 -5.27
C PHE A 12 -9.62 -4.23 -4.25
N GLY A 13 -9.31 -3.13 -3.57
CA GLY A 13 -10.19 -2.49 -2.60
C GLY A 13 -10.32 -1.00 -2.87
N GLN A 14 -11.48 -0.48 -2.53
CA GLN A 14 -11.75 0.95 -2.48
C GLN A 14 -12.27 1.30 -1.10
N GLY A 15 -11.98 2.49 -0.61
CA GLY A 15 -12.46 2.98 0.66
C GLY A 15 -12.71 4.47 0.61
N GLY A 16 -13.80 4.93 1.21
CA GLY A 16 -14.09 6.33 1.44
C GLY A 16 -13.94 6.67 2.92
N VAL A 17 -13.50 7.88 3.19
CA VAL A 17 -13.38 8.46 4.53
C VAL A 17 -13.95 9.88 4.51
N ASP A 18 -14.12 10.49 5.68
CA ASP A 18 -14.47 11.91 5.77
C ASP A 18 -13.46 12.77 5.00
N ALA A 19 -13.94 13.82 4.32
CA ALA A 19 -13.10 14.68 3.52
C ALA A 19 -11.99 15.39 4.32
N SER A 20 -12.22 15.65 5.61
CA SER A 20 -11.23 16.25 6.51
C SER A 20 -10.00 15.36 6.79
N VAL A 21 -10.15 14.06 6.57
CA VAL A 21 -9.11 13.04 6.75
C VAL A 21 -8.89 12.20 5.50
N MET A 22 -9.08 12.77 4.31
CA MET A 22 -9.01 12.04 3.04
C MET A 22 -7.72 11.24 2.85
N GLY A 23 -6.61 11.68 3.46
CA GLY A 23 -5.33 10.99 3.42
C GLY A 23 -5.34 9.60 4.05
N LEU A 24 -6.34 9.28 4.89
CA LEU A 24 -6.53 7.96 5.48
C LEU A 24 -7.32 6.99 4.58
N GLY A 25 -7.75 7.40 3.41
CA GLY A 25 -8.44 6.55 2.43
C GLY A 25 -7.78 5.20 2.13
N PRO A 26 -6.44 5.07 2.12
CA PRO A 26 -5.77 3.78 1.97
C PRO A 26 -6.17 2.75 3.03
N VAL A 27 -6.49 3.15 4.27
CA VAL A 27 -6.82 2.22 5.36
C VAL A 27 -8.04 1.35 5.02
N PRO A 28 -9.25 1.91 4.81
CA PRO A 28 -10.40 1.09 4.43
C PRO A 28 -10.23 0.41 3.06
N ALA A 29 -9.43 0.96 2.15
CA ALA A 29 -9.15 0.32 0.87
C ALA A 29 -8.33 -0.97 1.05
N ILE A 30 -7.31 -0.96 1.93
CA ILE A 30 -6.52 -2.13 2.30
C ILE A 30 -7.41 -3.18 2.98
N ASP A 31 -8.21 -2.79 3.97
CA ASP A 31 -9.13 -3.69 4.67
C ASP A 31 -10.07 -4.40 3.68
N ASN A 32 -10.63 -3.66 2.74
CA ASN A 32 -11.52 -4.20 1.72
C ASN A 32 -10.80 -5.13 0.73
N ALA A 33 -9.56 -4.82 0.36
CA ALA A 33 -8.75 -5.67 -0.51
C ALA A 33 -8.40 -7.00 0.20
N LEU A 34 -7.92 -6.94 1.44
CA LEU A 34 -7.60 -8.12 2.26
C LEU A 34 -8.83 -9.01 2.45
N LYS A 35 -9.97 -8.43 2.82
CA LYS A 35 -11.22 -9.16 2.98
C LYS A 35 -11.65 -9.89 1.70
N LYS A 36 -11.56 -9.24 0.54
CA LYS A 36 -11.88 -9.87 -0.76
C LYS A 36 -10.92 -10.99 -1.10
N ALA A 37 -9.64 -10.82 -0.82
CA ALA A 37 -8.61 -11.83 -1.04
C ALA A 37 -8.68 -12.97 -0.02
N LYS A 38 -9.40 -12.81 1.09
CA LYS A 38 -9.42 -13.70 2.26
C LYS A 38 -8.02 -13.88 2.87
N LEU A 39 -7.28 -12.78 2.97
CA LEU A 39 -5.95 -12.70 3.55
C LEU A 39 -5.96 -11.87 4.83
N ASP A 40 -5.05 -12.19 5.73
CA ASP A 40 -4.68 -11.34 6.88
C ASP A 40 -3.57 -10.37 6.47
N ILE A 41 -3.42 -9.25 7.19
CA ILE A 41 -2.33 -8.31 6.95
C ILE A 41 -0.95 -8.98 7.10
N LYS A 42 -0.85 -9.97 7.95
CA LYS A 42 0.39 -10.72 8.23
C LYS A 42 0.81 -11.66 7.10
N ASP A 43 -0.11 -11.94 6.17
CA ASP A 43 0.19 -12.70 4.95
C ASP A 43 0.87 -11.84 3.87
N ILE A 44 1.03 -10.53 4.14
CA ILE A 44 1.59 -9.56 3.19
C ILE A 44 3.07 -9.32 3.52
N ASP A 45 3.93 -9.60 2.56
CA ASP A 45 5.38 -9.43 2.71
C ASP A 45 5.84 -8.00 2.45
N LEU A 46 5.23 -7.30 1.50
CA LEU A 46 5.64 -5.96 1.07
C LEU A 46 4.44 -5.04 0.85
N PHE A 47 4.64 -3.77 1.15
CA PHE A 47 3.68 -2.69 0.93
C PHE A 47 4.31 -1.59 0.10
N GLU A 48 3.61 -1.12 -0.91
CA GLU A 48 3.89 0.13 -1.60
C GLU A 48 2.72 1.08 -1.35
N ILE A 49 2.93 2.06 -0.48
CA ILE A 49 1.93 3.05 -0.09
C ILE A 49 2.41 4.42 -0.57
N ASN A 50 1.60 5.09 -1.40
CA ASN A 50 1.98 6.39 -1.88
C ASN A 50 2.04 7.41 -0.73
N GLU A 51 3.18 8.09 -0.61
CA GLU A 51 3.45 9.12 0.39
C GLU A 51 3.10 10.49 -0.20
N ALA A 52 1.80 10.80 -0.33
CA ALA A 52 1.39 12.12 -0.82
C ALA A 52 1.87 13.23 0.14
N PHE A 53 1.88 12.93 1.45
CA PHE A 53 2.43 13.78 2.52
C PHE A 53 2.99 12.87 3.62
N ALA A 54 4.05 13.33 4.31
CA ALA A 54 4.66 12.57 5.41
C ALA A 54 3.65 12.28 6.54
N ALA A 55 2.88 13.28 6.96
CA ALA A 55 1.86 13.11 8.00
C ALA A 55 0.77 12.11 7.59
N GLN A 56 0.38 12.09 6.33
CA GLN A 56 -0.58 11.13 5.78
C GLN A 56 -0.02 9.71 5.82
N ALA A 57 1.21 9.50 5.38
CA ALA A 57 1.85 8.18 5.39
C ALA A 57 1.96 7.62 6.82
N ILE A 58 2.40 8.46 7.78
CA ILE A 58 2.46 8.09 9.21
C ILE A 58 1.07 7.73 9.74
N GLY A 59 0.06 8.54 9.42
CA GLY A 59 -1.32 8.30 9.84
C GLY A 59 -1.87 6.98 9.32
N VAL A 60 -1.61 6.65 8.05
CA VAL A 60 -2.02 5.38 7.42
C VAL A 60 -1.35 4.20 8.14
N LEU A 61 -0.02 4.22 8.32
CA LEU A 61 0.70 3.14 8.98
C LEU A 61 0.25 2.94 10.43
N LYS A 62 0.02 4.04 11.16
CA LYS A 62 -0.51 3.98 12.52
C LYS A 62 -1.89 3.34 12.57
N SER A 63 -2.80 3.74 11.70
CA SER A 63 -4.14 3.17 11.63
C SER A 63 -4.12 1.68 11.26
N ILE A 64 -3.27 1.28 10.31
CA ILE A 64 -3.09 -0.14 9.96
C ILE A 64 -2.54 -0.93 11.16
N SER A 65 -1.54 -0.39 11.85
CA SER A 65 -0.97 -1.00 13.05
C SER A 65 -2.02 -1.27 14.13
N GLU A 66 -2.87 -0.28 14.41
CA GLU A 66 -3.95 -0.37 15.40
C GLU A 66 -5.05 -1.35 14.96
N ASN A 67 -5.53 -1.25 13.72
CA ASN A 67 -6.62 -2.07 13.20
C ASN A 67 -6.27 -3.56 13.12
N HIS A 68 -5.03 -3.87 12.79
CA HIS A 68 -4.56 -5.25 12.55
C HIS A 68 -3.68 -5.81 13.66
N SER A 69 -3.46 -5.07 14.74
CA SER A 69 -2.61 -5.49 15.87
C SER A 69 -1.22 -5.97 15.43
N VAL A 70 -0.58 -5.19 14.55
CA VAL A 70 0.81 -5.37 14.13
C VAL A 70 1.65 -4.17 14.58
N SER A 71 2.94 -4.36 14.82
CA SER A 71 3.78 -3.25 15.26
C SER A 71 4.11 -2.29 14.12
N ILE A 72 4.31 -1.03 14.44
CA ILE A 72 4.80 -0.01 13.50
C ILE A 72 6.14 -0.43 12.88
N ASP A 73 7.03 -1.01 13.67
CA ASP A 73 8.34 -1.47 13.18
C ASP A 73 8.19 -2.59 12.13
N TRP A 74 7.24 -3.49 12.35
CA TRP A 74 6.93 -4.54 11.39
C TRP A 74 6.44 -3.97 10.05
N LEU A 75 5.58 -2.95 10.10
CA LEU A 75 5.11 -2.24 8.91
C LEU A 75 6.23 -1.46 8.21
N ASN A 76 7.03 -0.70 8.98
CA ASN A 76 8.12 0.11 8.43
C ASN A 76 9.17 -0.72 7.68
N GLN A 77 9.47 -1.92 8.17
CA GLN A 77 10.43 -2.83 7.52
C GLN A 77 9.93 -3.37 6.17
N ARG A 78 8.64 -3.25 5.89
CA ARG A 78 7.97 -3.82 4.72
C ARG A 78 7.38 -2.77 3.77
N THR A 79 7.32 -1.52 4.21
CA THR A 79 6.68 -0.45 3.44
C THR A 79 7.72 0.39 2.70
N ASN A 80 7.51 0.57 1.39
CA ASN A 80 8.33 1.45 0.55
C ASN A 80 9.83 1.20 0.73
N VAL A 81 10.24 -0.06 0.74
CA VAL A 81 11.60 -0.48 1.10
C VAL A 81 12.70 0.09 0.18
N ASN A 82 12.35 0.55 -1.01
CA ASN A 82 13.24 1.24 -1.94
C ASN A 82 12.98 2.76 -1.99
N GLY A 83 12.28 3.30 -1.02
CA GLY A 83 11.87 4.69 -0.97
C GLY A 83 10.49 4.91 -1.59
N GLY A 84 9.76 5.90 -1.08
CA GLY A 84 8.43 6.31 -1.51
C GLY A 84 8.42 7.65 -2.23
N ALA A 85 7.24 8.24 -2.38
CA ALA A 85 7.03 9.48 -3.13
C ALA A 85 7.78 10.69 -2.54
N ILE A 86 8.07 10.70 -1.23
CA ILE A 86 8.85 11.77 -0.61
C ILE A 86 10.27 11.81 -1.18
N ALA A 87 10.88 10.64 -1.41
CA ALA A 87 12.21 10.54 -1.99
C ALA A 87 12.20 10.61 -3.53
N LEU A 88 11.20 10.00 -4.17
CA LEU A 88 11.16 9.76 -5.62
C LEU A 88 10.32 10.77 -6.40
N GLY A 89 9.43 11.51 -5.71
CA GLY A 89 8.45 12.40 -6.32
C GLY A 89 7.08 11.76 -6.48
N HIS A 90 6.07 12.63 -6.70
CA HIS A 90 4.68 12.22 -6.84
C HIS A 90 4.04 12.84 -8.10
N PRO A 91 4.36 12.35 -9.30
CA PRO A 91 3.67 12.74 -10.51
C PRO A 91 2.28 12.10 -10.52
N LEU A 92 1.23 12.89 -10.30
CA LEU A 92 -0.14 12.43 -10.04
C LEU A 92 -0.66 11.38 -11.03
N GLY A 93 -0.42 11.56 -12.33
CA GLY A 93 -0.84 10.64 -13.36
C GLY A 93 0.00 9.35 -13.48
N ALA A 94 1.15 9.26 -12.81
CA ALA A 94 2.09 8.14 -12.93
C ALA A 94 2.31 7.37 -11.63
N SER A 95 2.02 7.95 -10.46
CA SER A 95 2.34 7.33 -9.17
C SER A 95 1.67 5.96 -8.96
N GLY A 96 0.43 5.78 -9.41
CA GLY A 96 -0.24 4.49 -9.32
C GLY A 96 0.51 3.39 -10.09
N SER A 97 0.90 3.67 -11.33
CA SER A 97 1.70 2.73 -12.13
C SER A 97 3.08 2.52 -11.55
N ARG A 98 3.73 3.59 -11.05
CA ARG A 98 5.05 3.53 -10.44
C ARG A 98 5.07 2.57 -9.25
N ILE A 99 4.13 2.69 -8.29
CA ILE A 99 4.11 1.82 -7.10
C ILE A 99 3.85 0.35 -7.46
N VAL A 100 3.00 0.08 -8.46
CA VAL A 100 2.78 -1.29 -8.94
C VAL A 100 4.05 -1.87 -9.56
N VAL A 101 4.76 -1.09 -10.38
CA VAL A 101 6.03 -1.52 -10.98
C VAL A 101 7.10 -1.73 -9.90
N SER A 102 7.23 -0.80 -8.94
CA SER A 102 8.18 -0.94 -7.83
C SER A 102 7.93 -2.23 -7.05
N LEU A 103 6.67 -2.47 -6.65
CA LEU A 103 6.29 -3.67 -5.90
C LEU A 103 6.59 -4.93 -6.70
N LEU A 104 6.22 -4.97 -7.98
CA LEU A 104 6.43 -6.11 -8.86
C LEU A 104 7.92 -6.50 -8.92
N TYR A 105 8.81 -5.53 -9.15
CA TYR A 105 10.25 -5.78 -9.24
C TYR A 105 10.94 -6.04 -7.90
N GLN A 106 10.27 -5.81 -6.79
CA GLN A 106 10.74 -6.25 -5.46
C GLN A 106 10.35 -7.70 -5.15
N MET A 107 9.32 -8.22 -5.81
CA MET A 107 8.80 -9.58 -5.59
C MET A 107 9.48 -10.63 -6.47
N ILE A 108 10.17 -10.23 -7.53
CA ILE A 108 10.93 -11.09 -8.44
C ILE A 108 12.42 -10.98 -8.15
#